data_4a0428159d75d892de132d10196a4375
#
_entry.id   4a0428159d75d892de132d10196a4375
#
_cell.length_a   1.000
_cell.length_b   1.000
_cell.length_c   1.000
_cell.angle_alpha   90.00
_cell.angle_beta   90.00
_cell.angle_gamma   90.00
#
_symmetry.space_group_name_H-M   'P 1'
#
loop_
_entity.id
_entity.type
_entity.pdbx_description
1 polymer ?
#
loop_
_entity_poly.entity_id
_entity_poly.type
_entity_poly.pdbx_seq_one_letter_code
_entity_poly.pdbx_strand_id
1 'polypeptide(L)'
;MLRSMPVRRFKRGFTLALIKLLVGNKASGLHLSYVGAGAAKQLCQRVADIGHTNVLVVTDKALKELGLAEQALQGLSEAGVSLHWYAGVEPDPTFTHVTEGAQILRATGCTAIVAVGGGSSMDAAKIIACTRSSDASPDQWVGLNKVPDDILPVYAIPTTSGTGSEATMGAVIKDPVERVKMIIAAEGLLPQAVALDPELLLGMPPAVTAATGIDALTHGIEAYICVWDRGTRKENARLAVQGVFQWLPKAMAEPDNREARLGMALAAYHAGVAINQVSVGNVHAIAHQLGARYGIPHGQANALALSLIHISEPTRPY
;
A
#
# COMPACT_ATOMS: atom_id res chain seq x y z
N MET A 1 -14.95 -38.33 18.71
CA MET A 1 -14.17 -37.29 17.99
C MET A 1 -14.47 -35.85 18.44
N LEU A 2 -14.81 -35.55 19.71
CA LEU A 2 -15.35 -34.28 20.20
C LEU A 2 -14.56 -33.66 21.39
N ARG A 3 -13.32 -34.13 21.68
CA ARG A 3 -12.54 -33.65 22.83
C ARG A 3 -11.43 -32.65 22.52
N SER A 4 -11.23 -32.21 21.26
CA SER A 4 -10.13 -31.31 20.89
C SER A 4 -10.51 -29.82 20.72
N MET A 5 -11.79 -29.48 20.75
CA MET A 5 -12.26 -28.10 20.52
C MET A 5 -11.92 -27.08 21.64
N PRO A 6 -12.04 -27.36 22.94
CA PRO A 6 -11.78 -26.37 23.97
C PRO A 6 -10.29 -25.98 24.05
N VAL A 7 -9.38 -26.90 23.81
CA VAL A 7 -7.92 -26.62 23.88
C VAL A 7 -7.47 -25.76 22.68
N ARG A 8 -8.03 -25.95 21.50
CA ARG A 8 -7.76 -25.08 20.34
C ARG A 8 -8.30 -23.66 20.54
N ARG A 9 -9.50 -23.50 21.10
CA ARG A 9 -10.06 -22.17 21.42
C ARG A 9 -9.24 -21.46 22.49
N PHE A 10 -8.80 -22.17 23.53
CA PHE A 10 -7.98 -21.60 24.59
C PHE A 10 -6.59 -21.19 24.08
N LYS A 11 -5.90 -22.04 23.31
CA LYS A 11 -4.61 -21.69 22.68
C LYS A 11 -4.76 -20.49 21.75
N ARG A 12 -5.81 -20.44 20.93
CA ARG A 12 -6.06 -19.32 20.01
C ARG A 12 -6.35 -18.02 20.79
N GLY A 13 -7.14 -18.08 21.85
CA GLY A 13 -7.43 -16.94 22.73
C GLY A 13 -6.17 -16.41 23.42
N PHE A 14 -5.32 -17.30 23.92
CA PHE A 14 -4.05 -16.95 24.56
C PHE A 14 -3.05 -16.35 23.56
N THR A 15 -2.90 -16.96 22.39
CA THR A 15 -2.04 -16.42 21.31
C THR A 15 -2.51 -15.05 20.85
N LEU A 16 -3.82 -14.85 20.70
CA LEU A 16 -4.41 -13.56 20.34
C LEU A 16 -4.20 -12.51 21.45
N ALA A 17 -4.33 -12.90 22.74
CA ALA A 17 -4.06 -12.01 23.88
C ALA A 17 -2.57 -11.63 23.94
N LEU A 18 -1.67 -12.58 23.68
CA LEU A 18 -0.24 -12.33 23.66
C LEU A 18 0.17 -11.42 22.48
N ILE A 19 -0.39 -11.65 21.30
CA ILE A 19 -0.18 -10.77 20.14
C ILE A 19 -0.73 -9.35 20.45
N LYS A 20 -1.91 -9.23 21.07
CA LYS A 20 -2.47 -7.94 21.51
C LYS A 20 -1.54 -7.20 22.47
N LEU A 21 -0.88 -7.95 23.38
CA LEU A 21 0.06 -7.38 24.34
C LEU A 21 1.37 -6.94 23.66
N LEU A 22 1.90 -7.74 22.73
CA LEU A 22 3.17 -7.50 22.03
C LEU A 22 3.09 -6.42 20.96
N VAL A 23 1.97 -6.34 20.23
CA VAL A 23 1.78 -5.35 19.17
C VAL A 23 1.39 -3.97 19.73
N GLY A 24 1.04 -3.88 21.00
CA GLY A 24 0.75 -2.62 21.71
C GLY A 24 -0.43 -1.83 21.13
N ASN A 25 -0.87 -0.84 21.89
CA ASN A 25 -1.90 0.13 21.46
C ASN A 25 -1.22 1.37 20.85
N LYS A 26 -0.13 1.20 20.09
CA LYS A 26 0.48 2.33 19.40
C LYS A 26 -0.51 2.81 18.36
N ALA A 27 -0.96 4.05 18.49
CA ALA A 27 -1.63 4.75 17.43
C ALA A 27 -0.68 4.71 16.22
N SER A 28 -1.16 4.23 15.08
CA SER A 28 -0.43 4.40 13.82
C SER A 28 -0.08 5.86 13.72
N GLY A 29 1.21 6.17 13.50
CA GLY A 29 1.70 7.55 13.46
C GLY A 29 0.82 8.39 12.54
N LEU A 30 0.41 9.56 13.00
CA LEU A 30 -0.28 10.53 12.19
C LEU A 30 0.69 10.97 11.09
N HIS A 31 0.41 10.57 9.84
CA HIS A 31 1.13 11.13 8.71
C HIS A 31 0.33 12.26 8.07
N LEU A 32 1.04 13.22 7.55
CA LEU A 32 0.45 14.39 6.91
C LEU A 32 -0.18 13.98 5.57
N SER A 33 -1.44 14.35 5.36
CA SER A 33 -2.14 14.07 4.10
C SER A 33 -2.55 15.35 3.40
N TYR A 34 -2.23 15.45 2.11
CA TYR A 34 -2.69 16.48 1.19
C TYR A 34 -3.78 15.86 0.32
N VAL A 35 -4.92 16.53 0.17
CA VAL A 35 -6.10 15.95 -0.48
C VAL A 35 -6.74 16.96 -1.42
N GLY A 36 -6.97 16.56 -2.66
CA GLY A 36 -7.62 17.37 -3.68
C GLY A 36 -6.70 17.75 -4.84
N ALA A 37 -7.23 18.49 -5.79
CA ALA A 37 -6.47 18.92 -6.97
C ALA A 37 -5.25 19.75 -6.55
N GLY A 38 -4.07 19.41 -7.08
CA GLY A 38 -2.80 20.04 -6.73
C GLY A 38 -2.17 19.55 -5.41
N ALA A 39 -2.73 18.52 -4.79
CA ALA A 39 -2.19 17.92 -3.56
C ALA A 39 -0.76 17.39 -3.75
N ALA A 40 -0.45 16.82 -4.91
CA ALA A 40 0.88 16.33 -5.24
C ALA A 40 1.90 17.48 -5.26
N LYS A 41 1.56 18.62 -5.87
CA LYS A 41 2.42 19.81 -5.90
C LYS A 41 2.66 20.36 -4.49
N GLN A 42 1.63 20.41 -3.64
CA GLN A 42 1.75 20.87 -2.25
C GLN A 42 2.65 19.96 -1.41
N LEU A 43 2.50 18.64 -1.55
CA LEU A 43 3.39 17.68 -0.90
C LEU A 43 4.85 17.89 -1.35
N CYS A 44 5.08 18.00 -2.66
CA CYS A 44 6.40 18.22 -3.23
C CYS A 44 7.02 19.54 -2.72
N GLN A 45 6.27 20.61 -2.66
CA GLN A 45 6.73 21.88 -2.07
C GLN A 45 7.14 21.69 -0.60
N ARG A 46 6.32 20.96 0.17
CA ARG A 46 6.65 20.67 1.58
C ARG A 46 7.93 19.85 1.70
N VAL A 47 8.18 18.88 0.82
CA VAL A 47 9.42 18.08 0.80
C VAL A 47 10.64 18.98 0.57
N ALA A 48 10.54 19.96 -0.33
CA ALA A 48 11.59 20.95 -0.55
C ALA A 48 11.77 21.90 0.66
N ASP A 49 10.67 22.39 1.24
CA ASP A 49 10.68 23.33 2.36
C ASP A 49 11.35 22.76 3.63
N ILE A 50 11.25 21.45 3.85
CA ILE A 50 11.93 20.79 4.97
C ILE A 50 13.40 20.47 4.70
N GLY A 51 13.92 20.87 3.53
CA GLY A 51 15.35 20.89 3.22
C GLY A 51 15.85 19.70 2.40
N HIS A 52 14.98 18.89 1.80
CA HIS A 52 15.43 17.85 0.88
C HIS A 52 15.78 18.46 -0.48
N THR A 53 17.08 18.47 -0.79
CA THR A 53 17.62 19.00 -2.04
C THR A 53 17.94 17.92 -3.07
N ASN A 54 17.94 16.65 -2.65
CA ASN A 54 18.32 15.49 -3.45
C ASN A 54 17.34 14.36 -3.14
N VAL A 55 16.50 13.99 -4.11
CA VAL A 55 15.36 13.07 -3.92
C VAL A 55 15.41 11.93 -4.95
N LEU A 56 15.25 10.69 -4.48
CA LEU A 56 15.03 9.54 -5.34
C LEU A 56 13.53 9.43 -5.66
N VAL A 57 13.20 9.41 -6.93
CA VAL A 57 11.86 9.14 -7.44
C VAL A 57 11.74 7.66 -7.79
N VAL A 58 10.81 6.97 -7.15
CA VAL A 58 10.51 5.56 -7.46
C VAL A 58 9.15 5.47 -8.15
N THR A 59 9.15 4.96 -9.37
CA THR A 59 7.96 4.89 -10.23
C THR A 59 8.06 3.71 -11.19
N ASP A 60 7.06 3.52 -12.03
CA ASP A 60 7.11 2.59 -13.15
C ASP A 60 7.38 3.31 -14.49
N LYS A 61 7.75 2.50 -15.48
CA LYS A 61 8.11 2.99 -16.80
C LYS A 61 6.96 3.72 -17.52
N ALA A 62 5.74 3.19 -17.39
CA ALA A 62 4.57 3.74 -18.06
C ALA A 62 4.21 5.13 -17.55
N LEU A 63 4.21 5.35 -16.23
CA LEU A 63 3.94 6.65 -15.63
C LEU A 63 4.99 7.70 -16.02
N LYS A 64 6.24 7.27 -16.14
CA LYS A 64 7.32 8.15 -16.61
C LYS A 64 7.16 8.49 -18.10
N GLU A 65 6.90 7.53 -18.96
CA GLU A 65 6.69 7.76 -20.39
C GLU A 65 5.45 8.60 -20.71
N LEU A 66 4.41 8.51 -19.87
CA LEU A 66 3.20 9.34 -19.96
C LEU A 66 3.38 10.77 -19.41
N GLY A 67 4.51 11.07 -18.76
CA GLY A 67 4.75 12.36 -18.13
C GLY A 67 3.96 12.58 -16.83
N LEU A 68 3.22 11.58 -16.34
CA LEU A 68 2.42 11.68 -15.11
C LEU A 68 3.30 11.78 -13.88
N ALA A 69 4.44 11.09 -13.88
CA ALA A 69 5.38 11.18 -12.78
C ALA A 69 6.02 12.58 -12.69
N GLU A 70 6.39 13.19 -13.83
CA GLU A 70 6.88 14.56 -13.91
C GLU A 70 5.83 15.57 -13.46
N GLN A 71 4.57 15.39 -13.89
CA GLN A 71 3.45 16.23 -13.45
C GLN A 71 3.29 16.17 -11.92
N ALA A 72 3.33 14.99 -11.33
CA ALA A 72 3.22 14.81 -9.88
C ALA A 72 4.35 15.56 -9.11
N LEU A 73 5.53 15.64 -9.71
CA LEU A 73 6.73 16.20 -9.09
C LEU A 73 7.00 17.67 -9.42
N GLN A 74 6.05 18.36 -10.05
CA GLN A 74 6.20 19.75 -10.46
C GLN A 74 6.68 20.65 -9.32
N GLY A 75 6.17 20.48 -8.09
CA GLY A 75 6.56 21.28 -6.94
C GLY A 75 8.03 21.11 -6.52
N LEU A 76 8.62 19.91 -6.69
CA LEU A 76 10.04 19.68 -6.44
C LEU A 76 10.90 20.32 -7.53
N SER A 77 10.48 20.17 -8.81
CA SER A 77 11.19 20.76 -9.94
C SER A 77 11.21 22.29 -9.87
N GLU A 78 10.07 22.91 -9.52
CA GLU A 78 9.98 24.37 -9.33
C GLU A 78 10.82 24.88 -8.15
N ALA A 79 11.01 24.06 -7.13
CA ALA A 79 11.86 24.35 -5.98
C ALA A 79 13.36 24.09 -6.23
N GLY A 80 13.74 23.60 -7.43
CA GLY A 80 15.13 23.34 -7.78
C GLY A 80 15.73 22.10 -7.13
N VAL A 81 14.90 21.16 -6.67
CA VAL A 81 15.34 19.88 -6.08
C VAL A 81 15.90 18.98 -7.16
N SER A 82 17.06 18.35 -6.90
CA SER A 82 17.64 17.37 -7.81
C SER A 82 16.88 16.05 -7.74
N LEU A 83 16.32 15.62 -8.87
CA LEU A 83 15.54 14.40 -8.98
C LEU A 83 16.37 13.29 -9.62
N HIS A 84 16.52 12.18 -8.90
CA HIS A 84 17.13 10.94 -9.39
C HIS A 84 16.04 9.90 -9.59
N TRP A 85 16.08 9.16 -10.69
CA TRP A 85 14.95 8.34 -11.12
C TRP A 85 15.27 6.85 -11.06
N TYR A 86 14.40 6.10 -10.42
CA TYR A 86 14.26 4.67 -10.62
C TYR A 86 12.84 4.39 -11.17
N ALA A 87 12.74 4.18 -12.48
CA ALA A 87 11.49 3.94 -13.20
C ALA A 87 11.35 2.48 -13.67
N GLY A 88 12.02 1.56 -12.97
CA GLY A 88 12.05 0.15 -13.32
C GLY A 88 11.08 -0.74 -12.54
N VAL A 89 10.17 -0.15 -11.74
CA VAL A 89 9.23 -0.96 -10.95
C VAL A 89 8.19 -1.61 -11.84
N GLU A 90 8.02 -2.91 -11.71
CA GLU A 90 6.98 -3.68 -12.39
C GLU A 90 5.87 -4.09 -11.40
N PRO A 91 4.68 -4.50 -11.89
CA PRO A 91 3.67 -5.12 -11.03
C PRO A 91 4.25 -6.32 -10.27
N ASP A 92 3.90 -6.45 -8.97
CA ASP A 92 4.51 -7.43 -8.06
C ASP A 92 6.04 -7.27 -7.95
N PRO A 93 6.54 -6.19 -7.31
CA PRO A 93 7.96 -5.89 -7.27
C PRO A 93 8.77 -7.00 -6.60
N THR A 94 9.98 -7.19 -7.07
CA THR A 94 10.92 -8.20 -6.58
C THR A 94 12.09 -7.56 -5.83
N PHE A 95 12.90 -8.36 -5.15
CA PHE A 95 14.15 -7.89 -4.52
C PHE A 95 15.16 -7.34 -5.55
N THR A 96 15.07 -7.74 -6.82
CA THR A 96 15.88 -7.16 -7.90
C THR A 96 15.55 -5.68 -8.07
N HIS A 97 14.27 -5.32 -8.16
CA HIS A 97 13.85 -3.92 -8.24
C HIS A 97 14.32 -3.10 -7.03
N VAL A 98 14.28 -3.68 -5.83
CA VAL A 98 14.80 -3.04 -4.62
C VAL A 98 16.31 -2.80 -4.75
N THR A 99 17.07 -3.79 -5.21
CA THR A 99 18.52 -3.69 -5.36
C THR A 99 18.92 -2.63 -6.40
N GLU A 100 18.22 -2.59 -7.54
CA GLU A 100 18.46 -1.58 -8.58
C GLU A 100 18.18 -0.16 -8.06
N GLY A 101 17.06 0.07 -7.39
CA GLY A 101 16.74 1.34 -6.77
C GLY A 101 17.74 1.74 -5.68
N ALA A 102 18.19 0.76 -4.88
CA ALA A 102 19.22 0.97 -3.85
C ALA A 102 20.58 1.39 -4.43
N GLN A 103 20.97 0.87 -5.60
CA GLN A 103 22.20 1.29 -6.28
C GLN A 103 22.15 2.78 -6.66
N ILE A 104 21.02 3.24 -7.19
CA ILE A 104 20.83 4.65 -7.53
C ILE A 104 20.84 5.50 -6.25
N LEU A 105 20.14 5.07 -5.20
CA LEU A 105 20.09 5.76 -3.91
C LEU A 105 21.52 6.01 -3.35
N ARG A 106 22.34 4.97 -3.35
CA ARG A 106 23.72 5.03 -2.84
C ARG A 106 24.61 5.92 -3.72
N ALA A 107 24.47 5.82 -5.05
CA ALA A 107 25.28 6.60 -5.99
C ALA A 107 24.97 8.10 -5.95
N THR A 108 23.76 8.48 -5.57
CA THR A 108 23.28 9.87 -5.66
C THR A 108 23.18 10.57 -4.31
N GLY A 109 23.26 9.84 -3.19
CA GLY A 109 23.19 10.41 -1.85
C GLY A 109 21.86 11.10 -1.54
N CYS A 110 20.76 10.61 -2.10
CA CYS A 110 19.42 11.14 -1.83
C CYS A 110 19.08 11.09 -0.35
N THR A 111 18.35 12.10 0.14
CA THR A 111 17.95 12.25 1.54
C THR A 111 16.49 11.91 1.78
N ALA A 112 15.72 11.68 0.72
CA ALA A 112 14.33 11.28 0.75
C ALA A 112 13.96 10.47 -0.50
N ILE A 113 12.84 9.76 -0.42
CA ILE A 113 12.24 9.04 -1.55
C ILE A 113 10.82 9.57 -1.77
N VAL A 114 10.49 9.89 -3.02
CA VAL A 114 9.10 10.13 -3.45
C VAL A 114 8.66 8.96 -4.32
N ALA A 115 7.66 8.23 -3.87
CA ALA A 115 7.03 7.17 -4.62
C ALA A 115 5.84 7.71 -5.39
N VAL A 116 5.90 7.64 -6.73
CA VAL A 116 4.79 8.02 -7.62
C VAL A 116 4.30 6.76 -8.32
N GLY A 117 3.09 6.32 -8.04
CA GLY A 117 2.59 5.09 -8.67
C GLY A 117 1.55 4.35 -7.87
N GLY A 118 1.32 3.10 -8.22
CA GLY A 118 0.49 2.17 -7.46
C GLY A 118 1.22 1.54 -6.27
N GLY A 119 0.59 0.55 -5.65
CA GLY A 119 1.16 -0.19 -4.50
C GLY A 119 2.55 -0.74 -4.77
N SER A 120 2.83 -1.23 -5.99
CA SER A 120 4.14 -1.77 -6.37
C SER A 120 5.26 -0.76 -6.24
N SER A 121 5.06 0.47 -6.76
CA SER A 121 6.05 1.55 -6.66
C SER A 121 6.25 1.98 -5.21
N MET A 122 5.17 2.05 -4.42
CA MET A 122 5.24 2.40 -2.99
C MET A 122 5.94 1.32 -2.18
N ASP A 123 5.62 0.06 -2.40
CA ASP A 123 6.24 -1.07 -1.69
C ASP A 123 7.73 -1.18 -2.00
N ALA A 124 8.13 -1.04 -3.28
CA ALA A 124 9.53 -0.98 -3.66
C ALA A 124 10.24 0.20 -2.98
N ALA A 125 9.65 1.40 -3.00
CA ALA A 125 10.21 2.60 -2.39
C ALA A 125 10.46 2.45 -0.89
N LYS A 126 9.51 1.86 -0.15
CA LYS A 126 9.65 1.58 1.29
C LYS A 126 10.86 0.69 1.58
N ILE A 127 11.07 -0.35 0.78
CA ILE A 127 12.19 -1.27 1.01
C ILE A 127 13.51 -0.68 0.51
N ILE A 128 13.51 0.08 -0.59
CA ILE A 128 14.67 0.87 -1.01
C ILE A 128 15.11 1.83 0.10
N ALA A 129 14.17 2.49 0.79
CA ALA A 129 14.47 3.40 1.89
C ALA A 129 15.26 2.74 3.04
N CYS A 130 15.02 1.46 3.30
CA CYS A 130 15.74 0.68 4.32
C CYS A 130 17.20 0.42 3.96
N THR A 131 17.57 0.49 2.68
CA THR A 131 18.95 0.18 2.23
C THR A 131 19.93 1.30 2.49
N ARG A 132 19.49 2.44 3.00
CA ARG A 132 20.33 3.58 3.35
C ARG A 132 21.45 3.20 4.33
N SER A 133 21.08 2.53 5.39
CA SER A 133 21.96 2.26 6.55
C SER A 133 22.38 0.80 6.66
N SER A 134 22.03 -0.03 5.68
CA SER A 134 22.32 -1.47 5.74
C SER A 134 22.70 -2.04 4.38
N ASP A 135 23.78 -2.82 4.38
CA ASP A 135 24.19 -3.63 3.24
C ASP A 135 23.60 -5.04 3.27
N ALA A 136 22.71 -5.31 4.26
CA ALA A 136 22.01 -6.59 4.34
C ALA A 136 21.09 -6.77 3.13
N SER A 137 21.01 -8.01 2.65
CA SER A 137 20.08 -8.36 1.58
C SER A 137 18.64 -8.15 2.06
N PRO A 138 17.78 -7.49 1.28
CA PRO A 138 16.40 -7.14 1.70
C PRO A 138 15.51 -8.34 2.06
N ASP A 139 15.81 -9.54 1.59
CA ASP A 139 15.12 -10.78 1.96
C ASP A 139 15.23 -11.12 3.46
N GLN A 140 16.28 -10.65 4.13
CA GLN A 140 16.46 -10.82 5.58
C GLN A 140 15.46 -10.01 6.40
N TRP A 141 14.84 -9.00 5.82
CA TRP A 141 13.83 -8.16 6.48
C TRP A 141 12.41 -8.73 6.41
N VAL A 142 12.21 -9.87 5.74
CA VAL A 142 10.91 -10.52 5.65
C VAL A 142 10.34 -10.83 7.03
N GLY A 143 9.14 -10.36 7.28
CA GLY A 143 8.41 -10.49 8.54
C GLY A 143 8.16 -9.16 9.24
N LEU A 144 8.01 -9.17 10.55
CA LEU A 144 7.63 -8.01 11.34
C LEU A 144 8.83 -7.43 12.09
N ASN A 145 9.04 -6.11 11.97
CA ASN A 145 10.08 -5.34 12.71
C ASN A 145 11.51 -5.88 12.54
N LYS A 146 11.87 -6.25 11.31
CA LYS A 146 13.23 -6.73 11.00
C LYS A 146 14.03 -5.75 10.15
N VAL A 147 13.45 -4.62 9.76
CA VAL A 147 14.12 -3.57 8.98
C VAL A 147 15.08 -2.78 9.87
N PRO A 148 16.08 -2.10 9.30
CA PRO A 148 16.97 -1.19 10.04
C PRO A 148 16.19 -0.06 10.73
N ASP A 149 16.76 0.53 11.77
CA ASP A 149 16.14 1.66 12.48
C ASP A 149 16.25 2.98 11.70
N ASP A 150 17.33 3.19 10.95
CA ASP A 150 17.57 4.39 10.13
C ASP A 150 17.04 4.19 8.71
N ILE A 151 15.78 4.55 8.50
CA ILE A 151 15.07 4.46 7.22
C ILE A 151 14.89 5.87 6.64
N LEU A 152 15.15 6.03 5.33
CA LEU A 152 14.86 7.30 4.68
C LEU A 152 13.36 7.62 4.70
N PRO A 153 13.00 8.91 4.84
CA PRO A 153 11.60 9.32 4.70
C PRO A 153 11.08 8.98 3.30
N VAL A 154 9.90 8.36 3.27
CA VAL A 154 9.15 8.05 2.05
C VAL A 154 7.92 8.96 1.99
N TYR A 155 7.71 9.59 0.85
CA TYR A 155 6.53 10.40 0.52
C TYR A 155 5.77 9.70 -0.59
N ALA A 156 4.45 9.53 -0.44
CA ALA A 156 3.66 8.73 -1.35
C ALA A 156 2.67 9.58 -2.16
N ILE A 157 2.68 9.37 -3.47
CA ILE A 157 1.75 9.99 -4.42
C ILE A 157 1.10 8.85 -5.22
N PRO A 158 -0.02 8.28 -4.74
CA PRO A 158 -0.70 7.19 -5.42
C PRO A 158 -1.32 7.63 -6.74
N THR A 159 -1.14 6.81 -7.77
CA THR A 159 -1.79 6.94 -9.08
C THR A 159 -2.81 5.84 -9.33
N THR A 160 -3.13 5.06 -8.31
CA THR A 160 -4.20 4.05 -8.29
C THR A 160 -5.00 4.19 -6.99
N SER A 161 -6.26 3.75 -7.02
CA SER A 161 -7.18 3.84 -5.88
C SER A 161 -7.56 2.45 -5.41
N GLY A 162 -6.64 1.74 -4.72
CA GLY A 162 -6.89 0.36 -4.35
C GLY A 162 -6.10 -0.14 -3.16
N THR A 163 -4.79 -0.24 -3.31
CA THR A 163 -3.92 -0.94 -2.35
C THR A 163 -3.86 -0.31 -0.97
N GLY A 164 -4.03 1.02 -0.88
CA GLY A 164 -3.85 1.75 0.37
C GLY A 164 -2.43 1.67 0.92
N SER A 165 -1.43 1.29 0.08
CA SER A 165 -0.03 1.18 0.52
C SER A 165 0.49 2.50 1.08
N GLU A 166 0.01 3.65 0.60
CA GLU A 166 0.30 4.98 1.12
C GLU A 166 -0.05 5.16 2.61
N ALA A 167 -0.97 4.34 3.13
CA ALA A 167 -1.44 4.40 4.51
C ALA A 167 -1.04 3.17 5.36
N THR A 168 -0.11 2.34 4.87
CA THR A 168 0.31 1.12 5.55
C THR A 168 1.79 1.10 5.88
N MET A 169 2.14 0.41 6.96
CA MET A 169 3.52 0.12 7.37
C MET A 169 4.06 -1.19 6.75
N GLY A 170 3.32 -1.76 5.82
CA GLY A 170 3.70 -2.98 5.10
C GLY A 170 4.20 -2.71 3.70
N ALA A 171 5.01 -3.64 3.19
CA ALA A 171 5.39 -3.75 1.79
C ALA A 171 5.33 -5.22 1.38
N VAL A 172 4.88 -5.49 0.16
CA VAL A 172 4.79 -6.83 -0.41
C VAL A 172 5.79 -6.97 -1.54
N ILE A 173 6.76 -7.85 -1.36
CA ILE A 173 7.81 -8.14 -2.35
C ILE A 173 7.67 -9.58 -2.81
N LYS A 174 7.73 -9.81 -4.11
CA LYS A 174 7.63 -11.15 -4.70
C LYS A 174 9.00 -11.81 -4.75
N ASP A 175 9.06 -13.06 -4.30
CA ASP A 175 10.14 -13.96 -4.64
C ASP A 175 9.78 -14.67 -5.95
N PRO A 176 10.53 -14.42 -7.05
CA PRO A 176 10.23 -15.02 -8.34
C PRO A 176 10.62 -16.50 -8.40
N VAL A 177 11.55 -16.97 -7.54
CA VAL A 177 12.02 -18.36 -7.51
C VAL A 177 11.01 -19.24 -6.79
N GLU A 178 10.69 -18.87 -5.54
CA GLU A 178 9.72 -19.60 -4.71
C GLU A 178 8.27 -19.32 -5.11
N ARG A 179 8.03 -18.32 -5.96
CA ARG A 179 6.69 -17.88 -6.41
C ARG A 179 5.76 -17.58 -5.23
N VAL A 180 6.29 -16.85 -4.27
CA VAL A 180 5.52 -16.40 -3.09
C VAL A 180 5.61 -14.89 -2.94
N LYS A 181 4.59 -14.30 -2.34
CA LYS A 181 4.60 -12.89 -1.92
C LYS A 181 5.05 -12.82 -0.46
N MET A 182 6.13 -12.12 -0.23
CA MET A 182 6.73 -11.91 1.08
C MET A 182 6.30 -10.57 1.64
N ILE A 183 5.93 -10.54 2.92
CA ILE A 183 5.50 -9.33 3.61
C ILE A 183 6.64 -8.85 4.50
N ILE A 184 7.00 -7.58 4.35
CA ILE A 184 7.92 -6.86 5.23
C ILE A 184 7.09 -5.77 5.91
N ALA A 185 7.06 -5.72 7.22
CA ALA A 185 6.27 -4.75 7.95
C ALA A 185 7.02 -4.19 9.16
N ALA A 186 7.06 -2.88 9.26
CA ALA A 186 7.62 -2.15 10.39
C ALA A 186 7.03 -0.73 10.44
N GLU A 187 6.96 -0.13 11.62
CA GLU A 187 6.41 1.23 11.81
C GLU A 187 7.13 2.27 10.95
N GLY A 188 8.46 2.14 10.79
CA GLY A 188 9.27 3.03 9.96
C GLY A 188 9.01 2.98 8.45
N LEU A 189 8.24 1.99 7.97
CA LEU A 189 7.83 1.90 6.56
C LEU A 189 6.58 2.71 6.22
N LEU A 190 5.89 3.26 7.22
CA LEU A 190 4.74 4.13 6.97
C LEU A 190 5.22 5.42 6.29
N PRO A 191 4.68 5.80 5.11
CA PRO A 191 5.05 7.05 4.47
C PRO A 191 4.85 8.26 5.39
N GLN A 192 5.76 9.22 5.38
CA GLN A 192 5.68 10.40 6.24
C GLN A 192 4.60 11.39 5.82
N ALA A 193 4.33 11.46 4.52
CA ALA A 193 3.22 12.23 3.99
C ALA A 193 2.70 11.60 2.70
N VAL A 194 1.44 11.91 2.40
CA VAL A 194 0.68 11.35 1.28
C VAL A 194 -0.01 12.48 0.52
N ALA A 195 -0.05 12.41 -0.81
CA ALA A 195 -0.87 13.29 -1.62
C ALA A 195 -1.92 12.49 -2.42
N LEU A 196 -3.19 12.68 -2.09
CA LEU A 196 -4.32 12.13 -2.83
C LEU A 196 -4.80 13.17 -3.84
N ASP A 197 -4.26 13.12 -5.06
CA ASP A 197 -4.52 14.08 -6.12
C ASP A 197 -5.36 13.44 -7.23
N PRO A 198 -6.62 13.86 -7.42
CA PRO A 198 -7.49 13.28 -8.44
C PRO A 198 -6.99 13.49 -9.87
N GLU A 199 -6.18 14.53 -10.12
CA GLU A 199 -5.63 14.81 -11.46
C GLU A 199 -4.70 13.68 -11.94
N LEU A 200 -4.01 13.01 -11.01
CA LEU A 200 -3.12 11.88 -11.31
C LEU A 200 -3.85 10.54 -11.48
N LEU A 201 -5.16 10.52 -11.22
CA LEU A 201 -6.03 9.35 -11.36
C LEU A 201 -6.89 9.41 -12.63
N LEU A 202 -6.90 10.56 -13.31
CA LEU A 202 -7.56 10.70 -14.61
C LEU A 202 -6.84 9.83 -15.65
N GLY A 203 -7.59 9.26 -16.57
CA GLY A 203 -7.01 8.39 -17.59
C GLY A 203 -6.58 6.98 -17.11
N MET A 204 -6.79 6.65 -15.82
CA MET A 204 -6.55 5.28 -15.34
C MET A 204 -7.45 4.30 -16.10
N PRO A 205 -6.88 3.23 -16.71
CA PRO A 205 -7.65 2.30 -17.52
C PRO A 205 -8.82 1.67 -16.74
N PRO A 206 -9.97 1.42 -17.39
CA PRO A 206 -11.15 0.85 -16.72
C PRO A 206 -10.85 -0.47 -15.98
N ALA A 207 -10.04 -1.34 -16.58
CA ALA A 207 -9.66 -2.61 -15.96
C ALA A 207 -8.85 -2.39 -14.66
N VAL A 208 -7.97 -1.39 -14.64
CA VAL A 208 -7.20 -1.03 -13.44
C VAL A 208 -8.13 -0.39 -12.40
N THR A 209 -9.02 0.52 -12.82
CA THR A 209 -10.01 1.15 -11.93
C THR A 209 -10.88 0.10 -11.25
N ALA A 210 -11.41 -0.87 -11.99
CA ALA A 210 -12.24 -1.95 -11.44
C ALA A 210 -11.43 -2.84 -10.48
N ALA A 211 -10.27 -3.31 -10.91
CA ALA A 211 -9.44 -4.21 -10.12
C ALA A 211 -9.00 -3.57 -8.79
N THR A 212 -8.50 -2.33 -8.85
CA THR A 212 -8.06 -1.63 -7.64
C THR A 212 -9.22 -1.22 -6.74
N GLY A 213 -10.38 -0.85 -7.32
CA GLY A 213 -11.57 -0.54 -6.54
C GLY A 213 -12.11 -1.76 -5.76
N ILE A 214 -12.10 -2.95 -6.37
CA ILE A 214 -12.47 -4.20 -5.67
C ILE A 214 -11.41 -4.59 -4.63
N ASP A 215 -10.16 -4.28 -4.86
CA ASP A 215 -9.10 -4.46 -3.86
C ASP A 215 -9.36 -3.61 -2.61
N ALA A 216 -9.65 -2.31 -2.77
CA ALA A 216 -10.05 -1.43 -1.68
C ALA A 216 -11.30 -1.93 -0.94
N LEU A 217 -12.30 -2.44 -1.68
CA LEU A 217 -13.49 -3.04 -1.08
C LEU A 217 -13.14 -4.26 -0.23
N THR A 218 -12.27 -5.11 -0.73
CA THR A 218 -11.83 -6.32 -0.04
C THR A 218 -11.09 -5.97 1.24
N HIS A 219 -10.16 -5.02 1.19
CA HIS A 219 -9.48 -4.49 2.37
C HIS A 219 -10.48 -3.98 3.42
N GLY A 220 -11.45 -3.17 3.00
CA GLY A 220 -12.49 -2.65 3.88
C GLY A 220 -13.32 -3.75 4.52
N ILE A 221 -13.79 -4.73 3.75
CA ILE A 221 -14.58 -5.86 4.27
C ILE A 221 -13.77 -6.71 5.25
N GLU A 222 -12.56 -7.13 4.89
CA GLU A 222 -11.72 -7.96 5.75
C GLU A 222 -11.34 -7.25 7.05
N ALA A 223 -11.03 -5.96 6.98
CA ALA A 223 -10.80 -5.17 8.17
C ALA A 223 -12.07 -5.02 9.02
N TYR A 224 -13.25 -4.83 8.41
CA TYR A 224 -14.52 -4.66 9.13
C TYR A 224 -14.91 -5.91 9.93
N ILE A 225 -14.81 -7.09 9.30
CA ILE A 225 -15.18 -8.38 9.92
C ILE A 225 -14.10 -8.95 10.86
N CYS A 226 -12.92 -8.32 10.92
CA CYS A 226 -11.87 -8.76 11.82
C CYS A 226 -12.34 -8.72 13.27
N VAL A 227 -12.08 -9.78 14.04
CA VAL A 227 -12.47 -9.89 15.46
C VAL A 227 -11.65 -9.00 16.39
N TRP A 228 -10.56 -8.43 15.90
CA TRP A 228 -9.75 -7.49 16.66
C TRP A 228 -10.35 -6.10 16.55
N ASP A 229 -10.95 -5.64 17.65
CA ASP A 229 -11.49 -4.28 17.71
C ASP A 229 -10.43 -3.32 18.23
N ARG A 230 -9.94 -2.43 17.37
CA ARG A 230 -8.88 -1.48 17.69
C ARG A 230 -9.14 -0.12 17.07
N GLY A 231 -9.03 0.92 17.90
CA GLY A 231 -9.01 2.30 17.48
C GLY A 231 -10.11 2.66 16.48
N THR A 232 -9.70 3.32 15.42
CA THR A 232 -10.58 3.81 14.35
C THR A 232 -10.81 2.81 13.23
N ARG A 233 -10.36 1.56 13.38
CA ARG A 233 -10.41 0.53 12.34
C ARG A 233 -11.79 0.33 11.74
N LYS A 234 -12.81 0.07 12.58
CA LYS A 234 -14.17 -0.19 12.07
C LYS A 234 -14.74 1.02 11.33
N GLU A 235 -14.45 2.20 11.81
CA GLU A 235 -14.90 3.43 11.15
C GLU A 235 -14.22 3.60 9.78
N ASN A 236 -12.88 3.44 9.71
CA ASN A 236 -12.17 3.52 8.44
C ASN A 236 -12.62 2.40 7.49
N ALA A 237 -12.80 1.17 7.97
CA ALA A 237 -13.31 0.07 7.16
C ALA A 237 -14.72 0.35 6.61
N ARG A 238 -15.62 0.94 7.41
CA ARG A 238 -16.94 1.36 7.00
C ARG A 238 -16.89 2.46 5.94
N LEU A 239 -16.05 3.48 6.14
CA LEU A 239 -15.85 4.56 5.17
C LEU A 239 -15.31 4.04 3.84
N ALA A 240 -14.36 3.10 3.90
CA ALA A 240 -13.83 2.43 2.71
C ALA A 240 -14.92 1.70 1.91
N VAL A 241 -15.67 0.82 2.57
CA VAL A 241 -16.73 0.04 1.92
C VAL A 241 -17.81 0.96 1.33
N GLN A 242 -18.30 1.93 2.11
CA GLN A 242 -19.30 2.89 1.63
C GLN A 242 -18.76 3.73 0.47
N GLY A 243 -17.52 4.21 0.57
CA GLY A 243 -16.88 4.99 -0.48
C GLY A 243 -16.74 4.21 -1.78
N VAL A 244 -16.33 2.94 -1.73
CA VAL A 244 -16.23 2.11 -2.94
C VAL A 244 -17.60 1.92 -3.59
N PHE A 245 -18.64 1.58 -2.83
CA PHE A 245 -19.99 1.43 -3.39
C PHE A 245 -20.54 2.74 -3.98
N GLN A 246 -20.21 3.87 -3.40
CA GLN A 246 -20.64 5.19 -3.89
C GLN A 246 -19.87 5.62 -5.14
N TRP A 247 -18.56 5.45 -5.15
CA TRP A 247 -17.69 6.12 -6.12
C TRP A 247 -17.19 5.22 -7.24
N LEU A 248 -16.99 3.91 -7.02
CA LEU A 248 -16.49 3.02 -8.06
C LEU A 248 -17.40 2.97 -9.29
N PRO A 249 -18.74 2.85 -9.17
CA PRO A 249 -19.61 2.88 -10.33
C PRO A 249 -19.51 4.19 -11.12
N LYS A 250 -19.39 5.33 -10.43
CA LYS A 250 -19.22 6.64 -11.06
C LYS A 250 -17.86 6.76 -11.75
N ALA A 251 -16.77 6.35 -11.11
CA ALA A 251 -15.44 6.39 -11.69
C ALA A 251 -15.29 5.46 -12.90
N MET A 252 -16.08 4.38 -12.97
CA MET A 252 -16.16 3.49 -14.13
C MET A 252 -16.99 4.09 -15.28
N ALA A 253 -18.11 4.73 -14.96
CA ALA A 253 -19.00 5.33 -15.96
C ALA A 253 -18.46 6.67 -16.51
N GLU A 254 -17.75 7.41 -15.68
CA GLU A 254 -17.24 8.75 -15.94
C GLU A 254 -15.74 8.80 -15.58
N PRO A 255 -14.84 8.28 -16.43
CA PRO A 255 -13.41 8.16 -16.10
C PRO A 255 -12.71 9.48 -15.76
N ASP A 256 -13.20 10.60 -16.27
CA ASP A 256 -12.65 11.94 -16.04
C ASP A 256 -13.36 12.70 -14.91
N ASN A 257 -14.25 12.05 -14.18
CA ASN A 257 -14.94 12.66 -13.04
C ASN A 257 -13.99 12.76 -11.83
N ARG A 258 -13.47 13.95 -11.58
CA ARG A 258 -12.51 14.24 -10.50
C ARG A 258 -13.06 13.93 -9.11
N GLU A 259 -14.35 14.19 -8.89
CA GLU A 259 -15.00 13.89 -7.60
C GLU A 259 -15.02 12.38 -7.36
N ALA A 260 -15.39 11.59 -8.37
CA ALA A 260 -15.41 10.14 -8.28
C ALA A 260 -13.99 9.56 -8.09
N ARG A 261 -12.99 10.10 -8.79
CA ARG A 261 -11.59 9.72 -8.61
C ARG A 261 -11.08 10.02 -7.21
N LEU A 262 -11.37 11.23 -6.68
CA LEU A 262 -11.01 11.59 -5.32
C LEU A 262 -11.74 10.73 -4.29
N GLY A 263 -13.04 10.48 -4.50
CA GLY A 263 -13.83 9.61 -3.64
C GLY A 263 -13.25 8.19 -3.56
N MET A 264 -12.80 7.63 -4.69
CA MET A 264 -12.10 6.34 -4.72
C MET A 264 -10.74 6.38 -4.05
N ALA A 265 -9.96 7.47 -4.23
CA ALA A 265 -8.67 7.62 -3.53
C ALA A 265 -8.85 7.64 -2.02
N LEU A 266 -9.83 8.39 -1.51
CA LEU A 266 -10.19 8.42 -0.09
C LEU A 266 -10.67 7.06 0.41
N ALA A 267 -11.49 6.34 -0.37
CA ALA A 267 -11.94 5.00 0.00
C ALA A 267 -10.77 4.03 0.12
N ALA A 268 -9.82 4.05 -0.82
CA ALA A 268 -8.60 3.24 -0.79
C ALA A 268 -7.69 3.61 0.40
N TYR A 269 -7.53 4.90 0.67
CA TYR A 269 -6.79 5.38 1.83
C TYR A 269 -7.40 4.90 3.16
N HIS A 270 -8.71 5.03 3.34
CA HIS A 270 -9.39 4.51 4.52
C HIS A 270 -9.28 2.99 4.64
N ALA A 271 -9.31 2.26 3.52
CA ALA A 271 -9.05 0.82 3.49
C ALA A 271 -7.63 0.50 3.98
N GLY A 272 -6.63 1.24 3.50
CA GLY A 272 -5.24 1.14 3.95
C GLY A 272 -5.08 1.39 5.45
N VAL A 273 -5.66 2.48 5.96
CA VAL A 273 -5.66 2.78 7.41
C VAL A 273 -6.29 1.65 8.23
N ALA A 274 -7.38 1.06 7.72
CA ALA A 274 -8.06 -0.03 8.43
C ALA A 274 -7.22 -1.30 8.49
N ILE A 275 -6.65 -1.76 7.35
CA ILE A 275 -5.82 -2.97 7.32
C ILE A 275 -4.48 -2.78 8.02
N ASN A 276 -3.95 -1.57 8.07
CA ASN A 276 -2.72 -1.27 8.82
C ASN A 276 -2.84 -1.61 10.31
N GLN A 277 -4.06 -1.61 10.85
CA GLN A 277 -4.31 -1.93 12.26
C GLN A 277 -4.52 -3.43 12.52
N VAL A 278 -4.91 -4.23 11.52
CA VAL A 278 -5.33 -5.63 11.72
C VAL A 278 -4.79 -6.61 10.70
N SER A 279 -4.03 -6.13 9.70
CA SER A 279 -3.60 -6.92 8.55
C SER A 279 -4.78 -7.34 7.66
N VAL A 280 -4.47 -8.09 6.61
CA VAL A 280 -5.44 -8.64 5.66
C VAL A 280 -5.95 -10.00 6.11
N GLY A 281 -7.02 -10.50 5.50
CA GLY A 281 -7.69 -11.75 5.88
C GLY A 281 -7.50 -12.90 4.89
N ASN A 282 -8.49 -13.80 4.87
CA ASN A 282 -8.45 -15.03 4.09
C ASN A 282 -8.56 -14.78 2.57
N VAL A 283 -9.28 -13.74 2.14
CA VAL A 283 -9.38 -13.38 0.72
C VAL A 283 -7.99 -13.07 0.17
N HIS A 284 -7.27 -12.19 0.84
CA HIS A 284 -5.91 -11.83 0.45
C HIS A 284 -4.94 -13.02 0.55
N ALA A 285 -5.07 -13.86 1.57
CA ALA A 285 -4.25 -15.06 1.70
C ALA A 285 -4.37 -15.99 0.48
N ILE A 286 -5.57 -16.12 -0.09
CA ILE A 286 -5.85 -16.88 -1.33
C ILE A 286 -5.34 -16.08 -2.54
N ALA A 287 -5.69 -14.81 -2.65
CA ALA A 287 -5.35 -13.96 -3.78
C ALA A 287 -3.83 -13.81 -3.97
N HIS A 288 -3.06 -13.72 -2.90
CA HIS A 288 -1.59 -13.71 -2.96
C HIS A 288 -1.03 -14.98 -3.61
N GLN A 289 -1.60 -16.16 -3.32
CA GLN A 289 -1.17 -17.41 -3.94
C GLN A 289 -1.55 -17.47 -5.42
N LEU A 290 -2.75 -16.98 -5.77
CA LEU A 290 -3.21 -16.91 -7.16
C LEU A 290 -2.32 -15.97 -7.99
N GLY A 291 -1.99 -14.80 -7.44
CA GLY A 291 -1.11 -13.84 -8.10
C GLY A 291 0.32 -14.37 -8.24
N ALA A 292 0.90 -14.90 -7.15
CA ALA A 292 2.28 -15.35 -7.16
C ALA A 292 2.53 -16.56 -8.07
N ARG A 293 1.60 -17.52 -8.13
CA ARG A 293 1.74 -18.79 -8.86
C ARG A 293 1.25 -18.71 -10.30
N TYR A 294 0.17 -17.98 -10.55
CA TYR A 294 -0.52 -17.97 -11.84
C TYR A 294 -0.49 -16.61 -12.54
N GLY A 295 0.09 -15.59 -11.92
CA GLY A 295 0.18 -14.26 -12.51
C GLY A 295 -1.17 -13.53 -12.64
N ILE A 296 -2.19 -13.93 -11.85
CA ILE A 296 -3.49 -13.26 -11.85
C ILE A 296 -3.32 -11.87 -11.21
N PRO A 297 -3.76 -10.79 -11.85
CA PRO A 297 -3.71 -9.46 -11.26
C PRO A 297 -4.35 -9.40 -9.88
N HIS A 298 -3.72 -8.73 -8.92
CA HIS A 298 -4.06 -8.78 -7.50
C HIS A 298 -5.54 -8.48 -7.21
N GLY A 299 -6.06 -7.35 -7.72
CA GLY A 299 -7.45 -6.97 -7.50
C GLY A 299 -8.45 -7.93 -8.18
N GLN A 300 -8.08 -8.55 -9.31
CA GLN A 300 -8.90 -9.59 -9.93
C GLN A 300 -8.90 -10.87 -9.08
N ALA A 301 -7.77 -11.27 -8.53
CA ALA A 301 -7.68 -12.42 -7.62
C ALA A 301 -8.52 -12.18 -6.35
N ASN A 302 -8.49 -10.95 -5.81
CA ASN A 302 -9.34 -10.57 -4.68
C ASN A 302 -10.83 -10.63 -5.04
N ALA A 303 -11.24 -10.15 -6.21
CA ALA A 303 -12.63 -10.22 -6.66
C ALA A 303 -13.14 -11.67 -6.73
N LEU A 304 -12.34 -12.58 -7.29
CA LEU A 304 -12.66 -14.00 -7.36
C LEU A 304 -12.75 -14.63 -5.98
N ALA A 305 -11.75 -14.41 -5.12
CA ALA A 305 -11.69 -15.01 -3.80
C ALA A 305 -12.78 -14.44 -2.86
N LEU A 306 -13.10 -13.17 -2.95
CA LEU A 306 -14.16 -12.53 -2.15
C LEU A 306 -15.54 -13.15 -2.45
N SER A 307 -15.84 -13.42 -3.72
CA SER A 307 -17.09 -14.05 -4.09
C SER A 307 -17.17 -15.52 -3.59
N LEU A 308 -16.07 -16.26 -3.65
CA LEU A 308 -16.02 -17.67 -3.23
C LEU A 308 -16.10 -17.87 -1.71
N ILE A 309 -15.56 -16.96 -0.91
CA ILE A 309 -15.62 -17.02 0.55
C ILE A 309 -17.07 -16.99 1.05
N HIS A 310 -17.94 -16.21 0.42
CA HIS A 310 -19.35 -16.17 0.77
C HIS A 310 -20.11 -17.46 0.42
N ILE A 311 -19.63 -18.23 -0.56
CA ILE A 311 -20.25 -19.49 -0.98
C ILE A 311 -19.81 -20.64 -0.07
N SER A 312 -18.57 -20.62 0.42
CA SER A 312 -17.99 -21.72 1.21
C SER A 312 -18.28 -21.67 2.71
N GLU A 313 -18.80 -20.55 3.24
CA GLU A 313 -19.14 -20.37 4.66
C GLU A 313 -20.65 -20.32 5.02
N PRO A 314 -21.63 -20.71 4.16
CA PRO A 314 -23.06 -20.60 4.50
C PRO A 314 -23.52 -21.60 5.58
N THR A 315 -22.63 -22.46 6.09
CA THR A 315 -23.00 -23.57 6.99
C THR A 315 -22.35 -23.52 8.36
N ARG A 316 -21.70 -22.41 8.75
CA ARG A 316 -21.29 -22.26 10.17
C ARG A 316 -22.51 -21.88 10.99
N PRO A 317 -23.02 -22.77 11.89
CA PRO A 317 -23.95 -22.33 12.91
C PRO A 317 -23.24 -21.34 13.83
N TYR A 318 -23.87 -20.21 14.06
CA TYR A 318 -23.42 -19.16 14.99
C TYR A 318 -23.36 -19.68 16.42
#